data_53fe767a16ea0085527eb41898cb314d
#
_entry.id   53fe767a16ea0085527eb41898cb314d
#
_cell.length_a   1.000
_cell.length_b   1.000
_cell.length_c   1.000
_cell.angle_alpha   90.00
_cell.angle_beta   90.00
_cell.angle_gamma   90.00
#
_symmetry.space_group_name_H-M   'P 1'
#
loop_
_entity.id
_entity.type
_entity.pdbx_description
1 polymer ?
#
loop_
_entity_poly.entity_id
_entity_poly.type
_entity_poly.pdbx_seq_one_letter_code
_entity_poly.pdbx_strand_id
1 'polypeptide(L)' 'MYVTGWCPYCARARSLLESKGIAIAEIDIEAVPGARGEMIARSGCDTVPQIFIGERHIGGSDELHALDAAGGLDPLLR' A
#
# COMPACT_ATOMS: atom_id res chain seq x y z
N MET A 1 -4.33 -2.33 -0.35
CA MET A 1 -3.65 -1.02 -0.40
C MET A 1 -4.70 0.07 -0.47
N TYR A 2 -4.60 1.02 0.42
CA TYR A 2 -5.49 2.20 0.43
C TYR A 2 -4.90 3.27 -0.48
N VAL A 3 -5.71 3.82 -1.38
CA VAL A 3 -5.28 4.75 -2.43
C VAL A 3 -6.26 5.89 -2.60
N THR A 4 -5.87 6.89 -3.41
CA THR A 4 -6.80 7.89 -3.96
C THR A 4 -6.79 7.82 -5.48
N GLY A 5 -7.76 8.47 -6.13
CA GLY A 5 -7.91 8.41 -7.58
C GLY A 5 -6.73 8.98 -8.36
N TRP A 6 -6.07 10.02 -7.82
CA TRP A 6 -4.86 10.59 -8.41
C TRP A 6 -3.78 10.64 -7.34
N CYS A 7 -2.80 9.75 -7.46
CA CYS A 7 -1.73 9.64 -6.46
C CYS A 7 -0.47 9.05 -7.12
N PRO A 8 0.54 9.89 -7.40
CA PRO A 8 1.79 9.41 -8.01
C PRO A 8 2.50 8.36 -7.15
N TYR A 9 2.46 8.50 -5.83
CA TYR A 9 3.07 7.53 -4.92
C TYR A 9 2.32 6.20 -4.92
N CYS A 10 0.99 6.25 -5.06
CA CYS A 10 0.19 5.03 -5.23
C CYS A 10 0.55 4.31 -6.53
N ALA A 11 0.76 5.06 -7.61
CA ALA A 11 1.17 4.50 -8.89
C ALA A 11 2.55 3.85 -8.80
N ARG A 12 3.49 4.46 -8.08
CA ARG A 12 4.82 3.89 -7.88
C ARG A 12 4.76 2.58 -7.09
N ALA A 13 3.98 2.55 -6.03
CA ALA A 13 3.79 1.34 -5.23
C ALA A 13 3.14 0.23 -6.04
N ARG A 14 2.09 0.58 -6.80
CA ARG A 14 1.40 -0.35 -7.68
C ARG A 14 2.34 -0.95 -8.71
N SER A 15 3.16 -0.12 -9.35
CA SER A 15 4.12 -0.56 -10.36
C SER A 15 5.11 -1.57 -9.79
N LEU A 16 5.64 -1.31 -8.60
CA LEU A 16 6.56 -2.24 -7.95
C LEU A 16 5.90 -3.59 -7.67
N LEU A 17 4.71 -3.59 -7.08
CA LEU A 17 4.01 -4.82 -6.74
C LEU A 17 3.59 -5.60 -7.99
N GLU A 18 3.13 -4.90 -9.03
CA GLU A 18 2.80 -5.55 -10.30
C GLU A 18 4.02 -6.17 -10.96
N SER A 19 5.20 -5.56 -10.85
CA SER A 19 6.43 -6.12 -11.39
C SER A 19 6.81 -7.44 -10.71
N LYS A 20 6.28 -7.70 -9.52
CA LYS A 20 6.51 -8.94 -8.79
C LYS A 20 5.39 -9.97 -9.01
N GLY A 21 4.45 -9.67 -9.91
CA GLY A 21 3.35 -10.57 -10.24
C GLY A 21 2.25 -10.62 -9.17
N ILE A 22 2.14 -9.58 -8.35
CA ILE A 22 1.17 -9.55 -7.25
C ILE A 22 -0.12 -8.88 -7.71
N ALA A 23 -1.25 -9.53 -7.42
CA ALA A 23 -2.56 -8.94 -7.58
C ALA A 23 -2.85 -8.04 -6.38
N ILE A 24 -3.19 -6.78 -6.64
CA ILE A 24 -3.38 -5.77 -5.60
C ILE A 24 -4.86 -5.51 -5.40
N ALA A 25 -5.34 -5.66 -4.17
CA ALA A 25 -6.66 -5.21 -3.78
C ALA A 25 -6.54 -3.73 -3.38
N GLU A 26 -7.09 -2.83 -4.16
CA GLU A 26 -7.04 -1.40 -3.91
C GLU A 26 -8.36 -0.91 -3.35
N ILE A 27 -8.27 -0.05 -2.34
CA ILE A 27 -9.43 0.61 -1.72
C ILE A 27 -9.24 2.12 -1.88
N ASP A 28 -10.11 2.74 -2.67
CA ASP A 28 -10.10 4.19 -2.86
C ASP A 28 -10.79 4.83 -1.66
N ILE A 29 -10.02 5.53 -0.83
CA ILE A 29 -10.52 6.12 0.41
C ILE A 29 -11.47 7.29 0.19
N GLU A 30 -11.51 7.82 -1.03
CA GLU A 30 -12.44 8.88 -1.39
C GLU A 30 -13.76 8.33 -1.94
N ALA A 31 -13.73 7.12 -2.51
CA ALA A 31 -14.90 6.50 -3.13
C ALA A 31 -15.64 5.58 -2.16
N VAL A 32 -14.93 4.92 -1.24
CA VAL A 32 -15.53 3.96 -0.31
C VAL A 32 -15.81 4.62 1.04
N PRO A 33 -17.09 4.77 1.45
CA PRO A 33 -17.42 5.38 2.74
C PRO A 33 -16.75 4.64 3.91
N GLY A 34 -16.16 5.42 4.81
CA GLY A 34 -15.49 4.86 5.98
C GLY A 34 -14.09 4.33 5.75
N ALA A 35 -13.63 4.22 4.50
CA ALA A 35 -12.32 3.63 4.19
C ALA A 35 -11.15 4.47 4.74
N ARG A 36 -11.26 5.80 4.71
CA ARG A 36 -10.23 6.67 5.30
C ARG A 36 -10.10 6.43 6.80
N GLY A 37 -11.20 6.35 7.52
CA GLY A 37 -11.19 6.05 8.94
C GLY A 37 -10.61 4.67 9.25
N GLU A 38 -10.95 3.68 8.44
CA GLU A 38 -10.39 2.34 8.57
C GLU A 38 -8.88 2.36 8.35
N MET A 39 -8.41 3.05 7.32
CA MET A 39 -6.98 3.19 7.02
C MET A 39 -6.25 3.82 8.21
N ILE A 40 -6.77 4.91 8.76
CA ILE A 40 -6.16 5.60 9.90
C ILE A 40 -6.14 4.68 11.13
N ALA A 41 -7.24 3.97 11.39
CA ALA A 41 -7.32 3.06 12.53
C ALA A 41 -6.31 1.91 12.40
N ARG A 42 -6.11 1.38 11.21
CA ARG A 42 -5.20 0.25 10.97
C ARG A 42 -3.73 0.66 10.87
N SER A 43 -3.45 1.81 10.28
CA SER A 43 -2.07 2.23 9.97
C SER A 43 -1.53 3.28 10.93
N GLY A 44 -2.40 4.04 11.59
CA GLY A 44 -2.01 5.23 12.35
C GLY A 44 -1.61 6.41 11.47
N CYS A 45 -1.85 6.33 10.16
CA CYS A 45 -1.46 7.36 9.18
C CYS A 45 -2.66 7.79 8.36
N ASP A 46 -2.67 9.04 7.94
CA ASP A 46 -3.76 9.63 7.14
C ASP A 46 -3.34 9.89 5.68
N THR A 47 -2.16 9.43 5.30
CA THR A 47 -1.63 9.60 3.94
C THR A 47 -1.81 8.34 3.10
N VAL A 48 -1.80 8.49 1.78
CA VAL A 48 -1.83 7.38 0.83
C VAL A 48 -0.53 7.34 0.03
N PRO A 49 -0.09 6.18 -0.46
CA PRO A 49 -0.71 4.87 -0.21
C PRO A 49 -0.42 4.36 1.19
N GLN A 50 -1.30 3.50 1.71
CA GLN A 50 -1.01 2.70 2.90
C GLN A 50 -1.13 1.24 2.49
N ILE A 51 -0.03 0.50 2.62
CA ILE A 51 0.12 -0.84 2.05
C ILE A 51 0.12 -1.85 3.17
N PHE A 52 -0.68 -2.89 3.00
CA PHE A 52 -0.75 -4.02 3.91
C PHE A 52 -0.51 -5.31 3.13
N ILE A 53 0.28 -6.20 3.71
CA ILE A 53 0.45 -7.56 3.21
C ILE A 53 -0.19 -8.47 4.26
N GLY A 54 -1.41 -8.94 3.95
CA GLY A 54 -2.26 -9.54 4.95
C GLY A 54 -2.61 -8.52 6.01
N GLU A 55 -2.29 -8.80 7.27
CA GLU A 55 -2.51 -7.88 8.37
C GLU A 55 -1.29 -7.03 8.71
N ARG A 56 -0.17 -7.27 8.03
CA ARG A 56 1.08 -6.56 8.30
C ARG A 56 1.09 -5.22 7.56
N HIS A 57 1.21 -4.14 8.32
CA HIS A 57 1.37 -2.79 7.78
C HIS A 57 2.79 -2.56 7.28
N ILE A 58 2.93 -2.24 6.01
CA ILE A 58 4.23 -1.92 5.39
C ILE A 58 4.51 -0.43 5.45
N GLY A 59 3.51 0.39 5.18
CA GLY A 59 3.64 1.84 5.12
C GLY A 59 3.28 2.38 3.75
N GLY A 60 3.92 3.48 3.37
CA GLY A 60 3.73 4.12 2.07
C GLY A 60 4.67 3.59 1.00
N SER A 61 4.73 4.32 -0.13
CA SER A 61 5.57 3.95 -1.27
C SER A 61 7.06 3.89 -0.92
N ASP A 62 7.55 4.86 -0.16
CA ASP A 62 8.97 4.93 0.21
C ASP A 62 9.36 3.74 1.09
N GLU A 63 8.52 3.39 2.06
CA GLU A 63 8.75 2.25 2.95
C GLU A 63 8.70 0.93 2.17
N LEU A 64 7.79 0.82 1.19
CA LEU A 64 7.71 -0.34 0.32
C LEU A 64 8.98 -0.52 -0.50
N HIS A 65 9.46 0.55 -1.12
CA HIS A 65 10.68 0.51 -1.92
C HIS A 65 11.92 0.23 -1.07
N ALA A 66 11.98 0.80 0.12
CA ALA A 66 13.08 0.55 1.06
C ALA A 66 13.11 -0.91 1.50
N LEU A 67 11.95 -1.49 1.79
CA LEU A 67 11.83 -2.90 2.15
C LEU A 67 12.28 -3.81 1.01
N ASP A 68 11.89 -3.47 -0.21
CA ASP A 68 12.28 -4.22 -1.40
C ASP A 68 13.81 -4.15 -1.61
N ALA A 69 14.40 -2.96 -1.50
CA ALA A 69 15.83 -2.77 -1.65
C ALA A 69 16.64 -3.56 -0.61
N ALA A 70 16.08 -3.72 0.58
CA ALA A 70 16.71 -4.51 1.65
C ALA A 70 16.50 -6.02 1.49
N GLY A 71 15.75 -6.46 0.48
CA GLY A 71 15.45 -7.88 0.25
C GLY A 71 14.36 -8.44 1.15
N GLY A 72 13.63 -7.57 1.88
CA GLY A 72 12.61 -8.01 2.83
C GLY A 72 11.21 -8.14 2.26
N LEU A 73 10.98 -7.64 1.04
CA LEU A 73 9.65 -7.65 0.45
C LEU A 73 9.26 -9.02 -0.13
N ASP A 74 10.12 -9.62 -0.95
CA ASP A 74 9.82 -10.89 -1.61
C ASP A 74 9.42 -12.00 -0.65
N PRO A 75 10.09 -12.19 0.51
CA PRO A 75 9.65 -13.21 1.46
C PRO A 75 8.23 -12.99 1.99
N LEU A 76 7.77 -11.75 2.06
CA LEU A 76 6.42 -11.43 2.54
C LEU A 76 5.35 -11.69 1.49
N LEU A 77 5.73 -11.72 0.21
CA LEU A 77 4.81 -11.92 -0.92
C LEU A 77 4.66 -13.40 -1.29
N ARG A 78 5.42 -14.27 -0.69
CA ARG A 78 5.37 -15.72 -0.95
C ARG A 78 4.32 -16.42 -0.11
#